data_66cf949c0180168e57257d81366621dd
#
_entry.id   66cf949c0180168e57257d81366621dd
#
_cell.length_a   1.000
_cell.length_b   1.000
_cell.length_c   1.000
_cell.angle_alpha   90.00
_cell.angle_beta   90.00
_cell.angle_gamma   90.00
#
_symmetry.space_group_name_H-M   'P 1'
#
loop_
_entity.id
_entity.type
_entity.pdbx_description
1 polymer ?
#
loop_
_entity_poly.entity_id
_entity_poly.type
_entity_poly.pdbx_seq_one_letter_code
_entity_poly.pdbx_strand_id
1 'polypeptide(L)'
;MSPAADAATRTTRRSTRFVSWVRAWRAGLVPFDELADEIAHDEEHLFADAPGTWTDVPLPQGLPAFAKVHPDDIRLVLPAPGDPRGLPGPGELTGAAMLAGEAVMTPDFGVVPDVRRHVSGSGVEFETVVWRYFPVEGYRPVFQMGAAEAESELTLALSEATAQLTKLDVAQWKPELAGALQQLRRPESTATLPPGFDPRARRLFARASVLDQVLALAGSNAPGGAVNGFEAQQRDAALRPLTTACRQALVAACNSPLHA
;
A
#
# COMPACT_ATOMS: atom_id res chain seq x y z
N MET A 1 -1.82 13.46 -22.82
CA MET A 1 -1.52 12.67 -21.61
C MET A 1 -2.03 11.26 -21.86
N SER A 2 -1.20 10.24 -21.71
CA SER A 2 -1.54 8.85 -22.10
C SER A 2 -2.27 8.16 -20.94
N PRO A 3 -3.39 7.45 -21.16
CA PRO A 3 -4.13 6.74 -20.11
C PRO A 3 -3.31 5.68 -19.35
N ALA A 4 -2.18 5.23 -19.92
CA ALA A 4 -1.26 4.30 -19.29
C ALA A 4 -0.41 4.94 -18.18
N ALA A 5 -0.09 6.23 -18.26
CA ALA A 5 0.62 6.97 -17.20
C ALA A 5 -0.28 7.20 -15.98
N ASP A 6 -1.56 7.44 -16.22
CA ASP A 6 -2.59 7.64 -15.19
C ASP A 6 -2.86 6.34 -14.40
N ALA A 7 -2.82 5.17 -15.07
CA ALA A 7 -3.00 3.88 -14.41
C ALA A 7 -1.81 3.50 -13.50
N ALA A 8 -0.58 3.89 -13.85
CA ALA A 8 0.61 3.60 -13.06
C ALA A 8 0.66 4.42 -11.75
N THR A 9 0.13 5.64 -11.76
CA THR A 9 0.01 6.49 -10.56
C THR A 9 -1.03 5.94 -9.57
N ARG A 10 -2.05 5.21 -10.05
CA ARG A 10 -3.15 4.64 -9.25
C ARG A 10 -2.79 3.36 -8.49
N THR A 11 -1.60 2.83 -8.64
CA THR A 11 -1.20 1.54 -8.05
C THR A 11 -0.48 1.68 -6.71
N THR A 12 -0.22 2.89 -6.25
CA THR A 12 0.38 3.12 -4.92
C THR A 12 -0.68 2.87 -3.85
N ARG A 13 -0.37 1.99 -2.89
CA ARG A 13 -1.26 1.71 -1.75
C ARG A 13 -1.44 2.98 -0.92
N ARG A 14 -2.68 3.46 -0.82
CA ARG A 14 -3.01 4.73 -0.16
C ARG A 14 -2.64 4.71 1.32
N SER A 15 -2.81 3.56 1.99
CA SER A 15 -2.46 3.40 3.40
C SER A 15 -0.95 3.52 3.68
N THR A 16 -0.06 3.25 2.71
CA THR A 16 1.39 3.45 2.90
C THR A 16 1.72 4.92 3.07
N ARG A 17 1.15 5.77 2.22
CA ARG A 17 1.30 7.22 2.30
C ARG A 17 0.63 7.76 3.57
N PHE A 18 -0.60 7.36 3.81
CA PHE A 18 -1.34 7.77 5.00
C PHE A 18 -0.55 7.49 6.29
N VAL A 19 -0.15 6.24 6.51
CA VAL A 19 0.57 5.84 7.74
C VAL A 19 1.88 6.59 7.89
N SER A 20 2.71 6.64 6.85
CA SER A 20 4.04 7.25 6.94
C SER A 20 3.94 8.75 7.27
N TRP A 21 3.03 9.47 6.64
CA TRP A 21 2.86 10.91 6.87
C TRP A 21 2.16 11.22 8.20
N VAL A 22 1.13 10.46 8.60
CA VAL A 22 0.49 10.64 9.92
C VAL A 22 1.48 10.36 11.04
N ARG A 23 2.33 9.34 10.92
CA ARG A 23 3.39 9.06 11.90
C ARG A 23 4.41 10.20 12.00
N ALA A 24 4.89 10.72 10.86
CA ALA A 24 5.82 11.85 10.83
C ALA A 24 5.21 13.12 11.45
N TRP A 25 3.94 13.42 11.15
CA TRP A 25 3.22 14.52 11.80
C TRP A 25 3.11 14.31 13.32
N ARG A 26 2.72 13.13 13.77
CA ARG A 26 2.60 12.82 15.20
C ARG A 26 3.95 12.88 15.93
N ALA A 27 5.04 12.61 15.23
CA ALA A 27 6.40 12.80 15.74
C ALA A 27 6.89 14.27 15.69
N GLY A 28 6.10 15.20 15.16
CA GLY A 28 6.46 16.61 15.04
C GLY A 28 7.48 16.91 13.93
N LEU A 29 7.64 16.01 12.97
CA LEU A 29 8.63 16.09 11.89
C LEU A 29 8.10 16.80 10.64
N VAL A 30 6.78 16.88 10.48
CA VAL A 30 6.11 17.58 9.38
C VAL A 30 4.92 18.38 9.92
N PRO A 31 4.56 19.53 9.31
CA PRO A 31 3.39 20.30 9.69
C PRO A 31 2.10 19.63 9.20
N PHE A 32 0.96 20.04 9.78
CA PHE A 32 -0.35 19.48 9.47
C PHE A 32 -0.79 19.72 8.01
N ASP A 33 -0.51 20.89 7.48
CA ASP A 33 -0.90 21.26 6.11
C ASP A 33 -0.16 20.39 5.09
N GLU A 34 1.15 20.20 5.27
CA GLU A 34 1.95 19.32 4.42
C GLU A 34 1.47 17.86 4.49
N LEU A 35 1.13 17.36 5.70
CA LEU A 35 0.51 16.05 5.87
C LEU A 35 -0.77 15.91 5.04
N ALA A 36 -1.67 16.89 5.12
CA ALA A 36 -2.96 16.82 4.45
C ALA A 36 -2.80 16.83 2.91
N ASP A 37 -1.93 17.68 2.40
CA ASP A 37 -1.63 17.81 0.97
C ASP A 37 -0.97 16.52 0.43
N GLU A 38 -0.02 15.96 1.17
CA GLU A 38 0.68 14.74 0.77
C GLU A 38 -0.21 13.49 0.80
N ILE A 39 -1.15 13.40 1.74
CA ILE A 39 -2.12 12.30 1.75
C ILE A 39 -3.12 12.46 0.60
N ALA A 40 -3.66 13.66 0.43
CA ALA A 40 -4.66 13.93 -0.60
C ALA A 40 -4.08 13.79 -2.02
N HIS A 41 -2.86 14.30 -2.22
CA HIS A 41 -2.24 14.34 -3.53
C HIS A 41 -3.22 14.90 -4.58
N ASP A 42 -3.58 14.11 -5.59
CA ASP A 42 -4.53 14.49 -6.64
C ASP A 42 -5.92 13.80 -6.46
N GLU A 43 -6.20 13.25 -5.27
CA GLU A 43 -7.44 12.54 -4.97
C GLU A 43 -8.27 13.28 -3.91
N GLU A 44 -9.60 13.16 -3.98
CA GLU A 44 -10.47 13.59 -2.91
C GLU A 44 -10.48 12.53 -1.80
N HIS A 45 -10.18 12.94 -0.57
CA HIS A 45 -10.18 12.06 0.61
C HIS A 45 -11.20 12.51 1.64
N LEU A 46 -12.06 11.57 2.06
CA LEU A 46 -13.08 11.75 3.09
C LEU A 46 -12.86 10.75 4.23
N PHE A 47 -13.40 11.06 5.40
CA PHE A 47 -13.55 10.12 6.52
C PHE A 47 -15.02 9.81 6.73
N ALA A 48 -15.36 8.53 6.84
CA ALA A 48 -16.69 8.04 7.18
C ALA A 48 -16.67 7.33 8.55
N ASP A 49 -17.81 7.34 9.20
CA ASP A 49 -18.06 6.65 10.47
C ASP A 49 -17.16 7.12 11.63
N ALA A 50 -16.51 8.29 11.49
CA ALA A 50 -15.65 8.84 12.54
C ALA A 50 -16.46 9.24 13.79
N PRO A 51 -15.90 9.06 15.01
CA PRO A 51 -16.60 9.41 16.24
C PRO A 51 -17.06 10.87 16.26
N GLY A 52 -18.36 11.07 16.55
CA GLY A 52 -18.96 12.41 16.64
C GLY A 52 -19.35 13.03 15.30
N THR A 53 -19.24 12.31 14.20
CA THR A 53 -19.70 12.73 12.87
C THR A 53 -20.93 11.93 12.44
N TRP A 54 -21.86 12.60 11.72
CA TRP A 54 -23.07 11.96 11.17
C TRP A 54 -23.02 11.82 9.64
N THR A 55 -21.99 12.42 9.04
CA THR A 55 -21.77 12.44 7.59
C THR A 55 -20.28 12.28 7.32
N ASP A 56 -19.94 11.90 6.09
CA ASP A 56 -18.56 11.89 5.63
C ASP A 56 -17.96 13.31 5.78
N VAL A 57 -16.75 13.40 6.29
CA VAL A 57 -16.04 14.67 6.52
C VAL A 57 -14.75 14.71 5.70
N PRO A 58 -14.29 15.89 5.23
CA PRO A 58 -13.02 16.03 4.55
C PRO A 58 -11.83 15.52 5.39
N LEU A 59 -10.79 15.02 4.71
CA LEU A 59 -9.58 14.48 5.33
C LEU A 59 -9.03 15.31 6.50
N PRO A 60 -8.87 16.66 6.40
CA PRO A 60 -8.34 17.45 7.50
C PRO A 60 -9.19 17.42 8.78
N GLN A 61 -10.49 17.14 8.65
CA GLN A 61 -11.39 17.04 9.79
C GLN A 61 -11.36 15.65 10.46
N GLY A 62 -10.97 14.61 9.73
CA GLY A 62 -10.83 13.26 10.28
C GLY A 62 -9.45 12.99 10.92
N LEU A 63 -8.40 13.63 10.45
CA LEU A 63 -7.02 13.46 10.94
C LEU A 63 -6.84 13.72 12.46
N PRO A 64 -7.58 14.66 13.11
CA PRO A 64 -7.50 14.85 14.56
C PRO A 64 -7.80 13.60 15.40
N ALA A 65 -8.49 12.58 14.86
CA ALA A 65 -8.67 11.30 15.54
C ALA A 65 -7.31 10.66 15.93
N PHE A 66 -6.27 10.91 15.17
CA PHE A 66 -4.91 10.41 15.43
C PHE A 66 -4.11 11.30 16.39
N ALA A 67 -4.60 12.48 16.80
CA ALA A 67 -3.85 13.48 17.57
C ALA A 67 -3.32 12.97 18.93
N LYS A 68 -3.94 11.96 19.51
CA LYS A 68 -3.54 11.37 20.81
C LYS A 68 -2.82 10.02 20.65
N VAL A 69 -2.70 9.49 19.42
CA VAL A 69 -2.06 8.20 19.18
C VAL A 69 -0.54 8.40 19.11
N HIS A 70 0.21 7.52 19.79
CA HIS A 70 1.67 7.53 19.68
C HIS A 70 2.10 7.17 18.24
N PRO A 71 3.13 7.81 17.65
CA PRO A 71 3.55 7.53 16.27
C PRO A 71 3.82 6.04 16.00
N ASP A 72 4.43 5.33 16.95
CA ASP A 72 4.74 3.91 16.79
C ASP A 72 3.52 2.98 16.95
N ASP A 73 2.39 3.49 17.43
CA ASP A 73 1.14 2.76 17.53
C ASP A 73 0.26 2.92 16.28
N ILE A 74 0.64 3.83 15.37
CA ILE A 74 -0.01 3.98 14.06
C ILE A 74 0.70 3.05 13.08
N ARG A 75 0.00 2.01 12.61
CA ARG A 75 0.64 0.93 11.86
C ARG A 75 -0.05 0.66 10.54
N LEU A 76 0.76 0.45 9.53
CA LEU A 76 0.33 -0.09 8.24
C LEU A 76 0.08 -1.60 8.37
N VAL A 77 -1.04 -2.05 7.83
CA VAL A 77 -1.36 -3.46 7.64
C VAL A 77 -1.77 -3.68 6.19
N LEU A 78 -1.15 -4.66 5.54
CA LEU A 78 -1.42 -5.03 4.16
C LEU A 78 -1.85 -6.51 4.11
N PRO A 79 -3.11 -6.83 4.46
CA PRO A 79 -3.59 -8.20 4.46
C PRO A 79 -3.78 -8.71 3.02
N ALA A 80 -3.81 -10.05 2.89
CA ALA A 80 -4.13 -10.69 1.62
C ALA A 80 -4.86 -12.01 1.88
N PRO A 81 -5.53 -12.60 0.89
CA PRO A 81 -6.16 -13.91 1.04
C PRO A 81 -5.19 -14.95 1.61
N GLY A 82 -5.56 -15.55 2.75
CA GLY A 82 -4.72 -16.48 3.51
C GLY A 82 -3.64 -15.84 4.39
N ASP A 83 -3.54 -14.50 4.43
CA ASP A 83 -2.57 -13.79 5.27
C ASP A 83 -3.20 -12.55 5.93
N PRO A 84 -3.92 -12.72 7.06
CA PRO A 84 -4.58 -11.62 7.80
C PRO A 84 -3.64 -10.97 8.83
N ARG A 85 -2.33 -11.19 8.75
CA ARG A 85 -1.38 -10.67 9.77
C ARG A 85 -1.52 -9.18 9.99
N GLY A 86 -1.51 -8.79 11.25
CA GLY A 86 -1.66 -7.40 11.67
C GLY A 86 -3.12 -6.97 11.89
N LEU A 87 -4.12 -7.82 11.63
CA LEU A 87 -5.52 -7.56 11.92
C LEU A 87 -5.95 -8.16 13.27
N PRO A 88 -6.96 -7.59 13.95
CA PRO A 88 -7.33 -7.97 15.32
C PRO A 88 -8.06 -9.32 15.45
N GLY A 89 -8.41 -9.98 14.36
CA GLY A 89 -9.22 -11.19 14.35
C GLY A 89 -10.51 -11.01 13.54
N PRO A 90 -11.44 -11.98 13.53
CA PRO A 90 -12.69 -11.88 12.77
C PRO A 90 -13.55 -10.70 13.21
N GLY A 91 -14.11 -9.97 12.24
CA GLY A 91 -14.98 -8.81 12.49
C GLY A 91 -15.12 -7.92 11.25
N GLU A 92 -15.88 -6.84 11.37
CA GLU A 92 -16.17 -5.92 10.27
C GLU A 92 -14.91 -5.26 9.73
N LEU A 93 -14.02 -4.77 10.62
CA LEU A 93 -12.73 -4.20 10.25
C LEU A 93 -11.91 -5.20 9.43
N THR A 94 -11.78 -6.43 9.91
CA THR A 94 -11.01 -7.47 9.21
C THR A 94 -11.61 -7.79 7.85
N GLY A 95 -12.94 -7.88 7.75
CA GLY A 95 -13.63 -8.08 6.47
C GLY A 95 -13.35 -6.94 5.48
N ALA A 96 -13.49 -5.69 5.93
CA ALA A 96 -13.21 -4.51 5.12
C ALA A 96 -11.73 -4.43 4.69
N ALA A 97 -10.80 -4.64 5.63
CA ALA A 97 -9.37 -4.61 5.36
C ALA A 97 -8.93 -5.71 4.38
N MET A 98 -9.49 -6.92 4.50
CA MET A 98 -9.23 -8.02 3.56
C MET A 98 -9.73 -7.72 2.15
N LEU A 99 -10.85 -7.01 2.01
CA LEU A 99 -11.38 -6.59 0.71
C LEU A 99 -10.53 -5.46 0.10
N ALA A 100 -10.14 -4.46 0.91
CA ALA A 100 -9.30 -3.36 0.45
C ALA A 100 -7.85 -3.79 0.18
N GLY A 101 -7.36 -4.84 0.86
CA GLY A 101 -5.95 -5.27 0.83
C GLY A 101 -5.01 -4.35 1.60
N GLU A 102 -5.54 -3.38 2.33
CA GLU A 102 -4.78 -2.39 3.12
C GLU A 102 -5.62 -1.81 4.26
N ALA A 103 -4.98 -1.43 5.36
CA ALA A 103 -5.58 -0.76 6.50
C ALA A 103 -4.54 0.02 7.31
N VAL A 104 -5.00 0.97 8.09
CA VAL A 104 -4.24 1.67 9.12
C VAL A 104 -4.78 1.23 10.47
N MET A 105 -3.91 0.77 11.36
CA MET A 105 -4.29 0.29 12.69
C MET A 105 -3.72 1.17 13.78
N THR A 106 -4.51 1.37 14.83
CA THR A 106 -4.12 1.96 16.11
C THR A 106 -4.60 1.05 17.26
N PRO A 107 -4.24 1.28 18.52
CA PRO A 107 -4.73 0.46 19.64
C PRO A 107 -6.26 0.47 19.82
N ASP A 108 -6.92 1.57 19.45
CA ASP A 108 -8.32 1.81 19.76
C ASP A 108 -9.23 1.81 18.52
N PHE A 109 -8.65 1.92 17.31
CA PHE A 109 -9.41 1.92 16.06
C PHE A 109 -8.55 1.53 14.87
N GLY A 110 -9.22 1.13 13.79
CA GLY A 110 -8.61 1.01 12.47
C GLY A 110 -9.34 1.86 11.45
N VAL A 111 -8.64 2.28 10.39
CA VAL A 111 -9.27 2.90 9.22
C VAL A 111 -8.90 2.14 7.95
N VAL A 112 -9.88 1.97 7.08
CA VAL A 112 -9.75 1.20 5.83
C VAL A 112 -10.18 2.09 4.67
N PRO A 113 -9.37 2.23 3.61
CA PRO A 113 -9.76 2.99 2.43
C PRO A 113 -10.80 2.22 1.60
N ASP A 114 -11.90 2.91 1.30
CA ASP A 114 -12.94 2.51 0.35
C ASP A 114 -12.87 3.45 -0.85
N VAL A 115 -12.46 2.93 -2.01
CA VAL A 115 -12.27 3.73 -3.22
C VAL A 115 -13.54 3.72 -4.05
N ARG A 116 -14.20 4.86 -4.14
CA ARG A 116 -15.43 5.07 -4.89
C ARG A 116 -15.13 5.72 -6.23
N ARG A 117 -15.53 5.07 -7.32
CA ARG A 117 -15.39 5.60 -8.67
C ARG A 117 -16.64 6.35 -9.07
N HIS A 118 -16.44 7.52 -9.63
CA HIS A 118 -17.49 8.40 -10.10
C HIS A 118 -17.25 8.76 -11.57
N VAL A 119 -18.35 9.02 -12.28
CA VAL A 119 -18.30 9.58 -13.64
C VAL A 119 -19.01 10.92 -13.59
N SER A 120 -18.32 11.99 -13.95
CA SER A 120 -18.92 13.32 -14.04
C SER A 120 -19.94 13.41 -15.18
N GLY A 121 -20.81 14.41 -15.15
CA GLY A 121 -21.75 14.65 -16.25
C GLY A 121 -21.09 14.92 -17.61
N SER A 122 -19.80 15.27 -17.62
CA SER A 122 -18.94 15.40 -18.81
C SER A 122 -18.26 14.10 -19.26
N GLY A 123 -18.49 12.99 -18.55
CA GLY A 123 -17.87 11.68 -18.83
C GLY A 123 -16.45 11.52 -18.28
N VAL A 124 -15.96 12.44 -17.45
CA VAL A 124 -14.65 12.32 -16.80
C VAL A 124 -14.79 11.42 -15.59
N GLU A 125 -13.97 10.36 -15.52
CA GLU A 125 -13.88 9.48 -14.37
C GLU A 125 -12.97 10.10 -13.31
N PHE A 126 -13.39 10.03 -12.02
CA PHE A 126 -12.59 10.43 -10.86
C PHE A 126 -12.85 9.47 -9.70
N GLU A 127 -11.90 9.40 -8.78
CA GLU A 127 -11.98 8.55 -7.60
C GLU A 127 -12.03 9.41 -6.34
N THR A 128 -12.87 8.97 -5.38
CA THR A 128 -12.91 9.52 -4.01
C THR A 128 -12.48 8.40 -3.07
N VAL A 129 -11.55 8.68 -2.18
CA VAL A 129 -11.07 7.74 -1.17
C VAL A 129 -11.79 8.01 0.13
N VAL A 130 -12.59 7.07 0.60
CA VAL A 130 -13.32 7.18 1.86
C VAL A 130 -12.65 6.32 2.92
N TRP A 131 -12.02 6.95 3.92
CA TRP A 131 -11.42 6.27 5.05
C TRP A 131 -12.51 5.88 6.04
N ARG A 132 -12.92 4.62 6.04
CA ARG A 132 -13.93 4.09 6.96
C ARG A 132 -13.31 3.80 8.32
N TYR A 133 -13.90 4.38 9.36
CA TYR A 133 -13.47 4.20 10.75
C TYR A 133 -14.14 2.97 11.37
N PHE A 134 -13.35 2.17 12.09
CA PHE A 134 -13.81 1.00 12.83
C PHE A 134 -13.23 1.03 14.24
N PRO A 135 -14.06 1.06 15.29
CA PRO A 135 -13.56 0.95 16.65
C PRO A 135 -12.98 -0.45 16.91
N VAL A 136 -11.92 -0.51 17.68
CA VAL A 136 -11.27 -1.75 18.10
C VAL A 136 -10.95 -1.63 19.58
N GLU A 137 -11.16 -2.69 20.35
CA GLU A 137 -10.83 -2.71 21.75
C GLU A 137 -9.53 -3.50 22.00
N GLY A 138 -8.54 -2.82 22.58
CA GLY A 138 -7.34 -3.45 23.09
C GLY A 138 -6.46 -4.14 22.04
N TYR A 139 -6.49 -3.68 20.79
CA TYR A 139 -5.61 -4.21 19.75
C TYR A 139 -4.15 -3.98 20.12
N ARG A 140 -3.41 -5.06 20.11
CA ARG A 140 -1.96 -5.04 20.25
C ARG A 140 -1.34 -5.74 19.04
N PRO A 141 -0.48 -5.04 18.28
CA PRO A 141 0.16 -5.66 17.13
C PRO A 141 1.02 -6.83 17.59
N VAL A 142 0.82 -7.99 16.97
CA VAL A 142 1.74 -9.10 17.07
C VAL A 142 3.05 -8.72 16.39
N PHE A 143 4.14 -9.39 16.75
CA PHE A 143 5.48 -9.20 16.20
C PHE A 143 5.46 -8.87 14.70
N GLN A 144 6.13 -7.80 14.33
CA GLN A 144 6.37 -7.41 12.94
C GLN A 144 7.86 -7.55 12.62
N MET A 145 8.12 -8.05 11.43
CA MET A 145 9.47 -8.17 10.86
C MET A 145 10.15 -6.80 10.81
N GLY A 146 11.41 -6.71 11.21
CA GLY A 146 12.19 -5.50 11.09
C GLY A 146 12.61 -5.22 9.64
N ALA A 147 12.99 -3.97 9.34
CA ALA A 147 13.39 -3.57 7.98
C ALA A 147 14.58 -4.39 7.44
N ALA A 148 15.54 -4.77 8.29
CA ALA A 148 16.70 -5.58 7.87
C ALA A 148 16.31 -7.00 7.47
N GLU A 149 15.44 -7.63 8.23
CA GLU A 149 14.93 -8.97 7.96
C GLU A 149 14.06 -8.97 6.70
N ALA A 150 13.14 -8.00 6.58
CA ALA A 150 12.29 -7.85 5.41
C ALA A 150 13.09 -7.56 4.12
N GLU A 151 14.21 -6.84 4.20
CA GLU A 151 15.13 -6.63 3.07
C GLU A 151 15.77 -7.93 2.60
N SER A 152 16.17 -8.79 3.55
CA SER A 152 16.76 -10.10 3.25
C SER A 152 15.73 -11.05 2.61
N GLU A 153 14.53 -11.12 3.19
CA GLU A 153 13.42 -11.91 2.66
C GLU A 153 13.03 -11.46 1.24
N LEU A 154 12.92 -10.15 1.01
CA LEU A 154 12.61 -9.60 -0.31
C LEU A 154 13.68 -9.96 -1.35
N THR A 155 14.96 -9.92 -0.94
CA THR A 155 16.08 -10.24 -1.83
C THR A 155 16.09 -11.72 -2.20
N LEU A 156 15.84 -12.60 -1.24
CA LEU A 156 15.73 -14.04 -1.46
C LEU A 156 14.55 -14.37 -2.39
N ALA A 157 13.36 -13.86 -2.07
CA ALA A 157 12.16 -14.09 -2.87
C ALA A 157 12.30 -13.59 -4.32
N LEU A 158 12.99 -12.44 -4.52
CA LEU A 158 13.28 -11.93 -5.86
C LEU A 158 14.20 -12.85 -6.65
N SER A 159 15.24 -13.38 -6.00
CA SER A 159 16.18 -14.34 -6.61
C SER A 159 15.47 -15.63 -7.02
N GLU A 160 14.65 -16.18 -6.13
CA GLU A 160 13.89 -17.40 -6.38
C GLU A 160 12.86 -17.23 -7.51
N ALA A 161 12.09 -16.13 -7.48
CA ALA A 161 11.12 -15.82 -8.54
C ALA A 161 11.81 -15.68 -9.89
N THR A 162 12.96 -14.99 -9.95
CA THR A 162 13.75 -14.85 -11.18
C THR A 162 14.21 -16.20 -11.71
N ALA A 163 14.74 -17.08 -10.84
CA ALA A 163 15.19 -18.40 -11.24
C ALA A 163 14.04 -19.29 -11.75
N GLN A 164 12.86 -19.21 -11.12
CA GLN A 164 11.68 -19.96 -11.54
C GLN A 164 11.13 -19.47 -12.87
N LEU A 165 11.00 -18.15 -13.06
CA LEU A 165 10.51 -17.55 -14.30
C LEU A 165 11.45 -17.83 -15.50
N THR A 166 12.76 -17.85 -15.24
CA THR A 166 13.75 -18.23 -16.28
C THR A 166 13.59 -19.68 -16.73
N LYS A 167 13.30 -20.62 -15.80
CA LYS A 167 13.05 -22.04 -16.13
C LYS A 167 11.76 -22.26 -16.92
N LEU A 168 10.77 -21.39 -16.72
CA LEU A 168 9.48 -21.49 -17.42
C LEU A 168 9.55 -20.95 -18.87
N ASP A 169 10.73 -20.56 -19.34
CA ASP A 169 10.98 -20.00 -20.69
C ASP A 169 9.96 -18.89 -21.05
N VAL A 170 9.65 -18.04 -20.08
CA VAL A 170 8.74 -16.90 -20.26
C VAL A 170 9.48 -15.81 -21.06
N ALA A 171 10.10 -16.20 -22.17
CA ALA A 171 10.84 -15.34 -23.08
C ALA A 171 9.95 -14.34 -23.85
N GLN A 172 8.65 -14.40 -23.68
CA GLN A 172 7.70 -13.44 -24.24
C GLN A 172 7.17 -12.47 -23.17
N TRP A 173 8.06 -11.80 -22.48
CA TRP A 173 7.69 -10.59 -21.75
C TRP A 173 7.21 -9.56 -22.75
N LYS A 174 5.94 -9.20 -22.68
CA LYS A 174 5.35 -8.20 -23.56
C LYS A 174 6.17 -6.91 -23.49
N PRO A 175 6.44 -6.24 -24.65
CA PRO A 175 7.16 -4.95 -24.69
C PRO A 175 6.59 -3.89 -23.76
N GLU A 176 5.31 -3.98 -23.44
CA GLU A 176 4.57 -3.09 -22.53
C GLU A 176 5.09 -3.15 -21.08
N LEU A 177 5.45 -4.35 -20.59
CA LEU A 177 6.07 -4.52 -19.27
C LEU A 177 7.49 -3.97 -19.20
N ALA A 178 8.26 -4.10 -20.30
CA ALA A 178 9.60 -3.50 -20.39
C ALA A 178 9.52 -1.96 -20.37
N GLY A 179 8.53 -1.38 -21.05
CA GLY A 179 8.25 0.06 -21.03
C GLY A 179 7.84 0.54 -19.64
N ALA A 180 6.95 -0.20 -18.94
CA ALA A 180 6.52 0.12 -17.57
C ALA A 180 7.70 0.03 -16.58
N LEU A 181 8.57 -0.98 -16.69
CA LEU A 181 9.79 -1.10 -15.89
C LEU A 181 10.78 0.03 -16.13
N GLN A 182 10.90 0.53 -17.38
CA GLN A 182 11.74 1.69 -17.67
C GLN A 182 11.16 2.99 -17.12
N GLN A 183 9.85 3.16 -17.13
CA GLN A 183 9.18 4.32 -16.50
C GLN A 183 9.33 4.31 -14.97
N LEU A 184 9.26 3.14 -14.32
CA LEU A 184 9.49 2.96 -12.89
C LEU A 184 10.96 3.19 -12.48
N ARG A 185 11.91 3.18 -13.42
CA ARG A 185 13.32 3.54 -13.16
C ARG A 185 13.59 5.05 -13.13
N ARG A 186 12.59 5.89 -13.45
CA ARG A 186 12.76 7.35 -13.37
C ARG A 186 12.70 7.78 -11.90
N PRO A 187 13.68 8.57 -11.42
CA PRO A 187 13.73 9.03 -10.01
C PRO A 187 12.50 9.84 -9.57
N GLU A 188 11.80 10.44 -10.52
CA GLU A 188 10.65 11.33 -10.29
C GLU A 188 9.37 10.62 -9.88
N SER A 189 9.31 9.28 -9.99
CA SER A 189 8.12 8.48 -9.64
C SER A 189 8.28 7.61 -8.39
N THR A 190 9.38 7.73 -7.67
CA THR A 190 9.60 6.94 -6.45
C THR A 190 8.89 7.57 -5.28
N ALA A 191 7.82 6.93 -4.82
CA ALA A 191 7.20 7.25 -3.55
C ALA A 191 8.27 7.25 -2.45
N THR A 192 8.41 8.36 -1.74
CA THR A 192 9.41 8.52 -0.69
C THR A 192 8.73 8.55 0.67
N LEU A 193 9.38 7.99 1.69
CA LEU A 193 8.96 8.17 3.07
C LEU A 193 9.28 9.60 3.54
N PRO A 194 8.42 10.23 4.38
CA PRO A 194 8.66 11.54 4.95
C PRO A 194 9.90 11.58 5.85
N PRO A 195 10.29 12.74 6.40
CA PRO A 195 11.37 12.84 7.39
C PRO A 195 11.21 11.89 8.57
N GLY A 196 12.31 11.52 9.23
CA GLY A 196 12.34 10.68 10.44
C GLY A 196 12.53 9.19 10.19
N PHE A 197 12.31 8.69 8.99
CA PHE A 197 12.63 7.29 8.67
C PHE A 197 14.11 7.11 8.38
N ASP A 198 14.70 6.02 8.90
CA ASP A 198 16.11 5.74 8.66
C ASP A 198 16.42 5.43 7.18
N PRO A 199 17.69 5.58 6.74
CA PRO A 199 18.06 5.35 5.34
C PRO A 199 17.77 3.94 4.83
N ARG A 200 17.78 2.90 5.68
CA ARG A 200 17.46 1.53 5.30
C ARG A 200 15.96 1.41 5.01
N ALA A 201 15.10 1.93 5.90
CA ALA A 201 13.66 1.93 5.70
C ALA A 201 13.28 2.66 4.41
N ARG A 202 13.91 3.80 4.12
CA ARG A 202 13.68 4.56 2.87
C ARG A 202 14.06 3.76 1.62
N ARG A 203 15.24 3.12 1.62
CA ARG A 203 15.68 2.29 0.48
C ARG A 203 14.78 1.07 0.30
N LEU A 204 14.41 0.40 1.40
CA LEU A 204 13.51 -0.76 1.37
C LEU A 204 12.15 -0.37 0.82
N PHE A 205 11.58 0.75 1.30
CA PHE A 205 10.31 1.28 0.82
C PHE A 205 10.33 1.58 -0.67
N ALA A 206 11.34 2.33 -1.13
CA ALA A 206 11.48 2.68 -2.54
C ALA A 206 11.56 1.43 -3.44
N ARG A 207 12.37 0.45 -3.04
CA ARG A 207 12.52 -0.82 -3.77
C ARG A 207 11.21 -1.64 -3.79
N ALA A 208 10.58 -1.77 -2.62
CA ALA A 208 9.33 -2.53 -2.50
C ALA A 208 8.17 -1.85 -3.22
N SER A 209 8.07 -0.53 -3.21
CA SER A 209 7.04 0.22 -3.94
C SER A 209 7.13 0.01 -5.46
N VAL A 210 8.33 0.04 -6.03
CA VAL A 210 8.54 -0.27 -7.45
C VAL A 210 8.12 -1.70 -7.77
N LEU A 211 8.52 -2.66 -6.94
CA LEU A 211 8.16 -4.08 -7.13
C LEU A 211 6.65 -4.32 -6.99
N ASP A 212 5.99 -3.68 -6.02
CA ASP A 212 4.54 -3.81 -5.83
C ASP A 212 3.78 -3.33 -7.07
N GLN A 213 4.19 -2.21 -7.67
CA GLN A 213 3.62 -1.70 -8.92
C GLN A 213 3.84 -2.66 -10.09
N VAL A 214 5.04 -3.18 -10.24
CA VAL A 214 5.35 -4.17 -11.29
C VAL A 214 4.52 -5.43 -11.14
N LEU A 215 4.40 -5.95 -9.90
CA LEU A 215 3.62 -7.14 -9.61
C LEU A 215 2.11 -6.92 -9.84
N ALA A 216 1.60 -5.74 -9.51
CA ALA A 216 0.22 -5.36 -9.78
C ALA A 216 -0.07 -5.30 -11.30
N LEU A 217 0.83 -4.70 -12.08
CA LEU A 217 0.73 -4.68 -13.55
C LEU A 217 0.80 -6.09 -14.14
N ALA A 218 1.69 -6.95 -13.62
CA ALA A 218 1.80 -8.33 -14.07
C ALA A 218 0.52 -9.15 -13.79
N GLY A 219 -0.15 -8.87 -12.66
CA GLY A 219 -1.42 -9.49 -12.27
C GLY A 219 -2.63 -9.00 -13.09
N SER A 220 -2.68 -7.71 -13.43
CA SER A 220 -3.80 -7.11 -14.18
C SER A 220 -3.84 -7.54 -15.66
N ASN A 221 -2.72 -7.96 -16.24
CA ASN A 221 -2.61 -8.36 -17.63
C ASN A 221 -2.96 -9.84 -17.90
N ALA A 222 -3.60 -10.52 -16.97
CA ALA A 222 -3.97 -11.91 -17.09
C ALA A 222 -5.45 -12.08 -17.45
N PRO A 223 -6.00 -11.65 -18.52
CA PRO A 223 -6.87 -12.51 -19.33
C PRO A 223 -6.96 -12.09 -20.80
N GLY A 224 -6.91 -13.02 -21.64
CA GLY A 224 -7.25 -12.89 -23.06
C GLY A 224 -6.17 -13.37 -24.02
N GLY A 225 -4.99 -13.76 -23.53
CA GLY A 225 -3.90 -14.30 -24.33
C GLY A 225 -3.23 -15.53 -23.74
N ALA A 226 -3.80 -16.12 -22.68
CA ALA A 226 -3.30 -17.37 -22.14
C ALA A 226 -3.65 -18.49 -23.11
N VAL A 227 -2.70 -18.85 -23.93
CA VAL A 227 -2.74 -20.06 -24.76
C VAL A 227 -2.81 -21.29 -23.85
N ASN A 228 -2.52 -21.13 -22.52
CA ASN A 228 -2.55 -22.20 -21.54
C ASN A 228 -2.83 -21.69 -20.13
N GLY A 229 -3.99 -22.04 -19.56
CA GLY A 229 -4.34 -21.74 -18.15
C GLY A 229 -3.32 -22.31 -17.15
N PHE A 230 -2.61 -23.38 -17.52
CA PHE A 230 -1.55 -23.99 -16.73
C PHE A 230 -0.31 -23.09 -16.58
N GLU A 231 0.14 -22.43 -17.66
CA GLU A 231 1.27 -21.49 -17.62
C GLU A 231 0.95 -20.25 -16.75
N ALA A 232 -0.30 -19.74 -16.84
CA ALA A 232 -0.74 -18.65 -15.98
C ALA A 232 -0.70 -19.05 -14.50
N GLN A 233 -1.18 -20.24 -14.15
CA GLN A 233 -1.14 -20.77 -12.78
C GLN A 233 0.30 -20.95 -12.28
N GLN A 234 1.21 -21.47 -13.10
CA GLN A 234 2.61 -21.64 -12.73
C GLN A 234 3.31 -20.30 -12.50
N ARG A 235 3.04 -19.31 -13.38
CA ARG A 235 3.55 -17.95 -13.19
C ARG A 235 3.06 -17.32 -11.89
N ASP A 236 1.76 -17.42 -11.61
CA ASP A 236 1.17 -16.88 -10.39
C ASP A 236 1.72 -17.57 -9.14
N ALA A 237 1.93 -18.88 -9.20
CA ALA A 237 2.58 -19.64 -8.13
C ALA A 237 4.04 -19.20 -7.90
N ALA A 238 4.80 -18.92 -8.97
CA ALA A 238 6.18 -18.45 -8.89
C ALA A 238 6.27 -17.02 -8.33
N LEU A 239 5.30 -16.15 -8.61
CA LEU A 239 5.28 -14.77 -8.14
C LEU A 239 4.69 -14.59 -6.74
N ARG A 240 3.91 -15.52 -6.22
CA ARG A 240 3.26 -15.43 -4.92
C ARG A 240 4.21 -15.18 -3.75
N PRO A 241 5.34 -15.89 -3.60
CA PRO A 241 6.32 -15.61 -2.54
C PRO A 241 6.89 -14.21 -2.64
N LEU A 242 7.21 -13.74 -3.85
CA LEU A 242 7.73 -12.39 -4.09
C LEU A 242 6.68 -11.32 -3.74
N THR A 243 5.42 -11.51 -4.12
CA THR A 243 4.31 -10.61 -3.76
C THR A 243 4.15 -10.52 -2.25
N THR A 244 4.28 -11.65 -1.54
CA THR A 244 4.20 -11.68 -0.08
C THR A 244 5.37 -10.94 0.56
N ALA A 245 6.61 -11.22 0.13
CA ALA A 245 7.81 -10.55 0.66
C ALA A 245 7.79 -9.04 0.36
N CYS A 246 7.32 -8.63 -0.83
CA CYS A 246 7.17 -7.22 -1.20
C CYS A 246 6.20 -6.49 -0.27
N ARG A 247 5.04 -7.07 -0.02
CA ARG A 247 4.03 -6.52 0.90
C ARG A 247 4.56 -6.40 2.33
N GLN A 248 5.29 -7.41 2.82
CA GLN A 248 5.93 -7.37 4.13
C GLN A 248 7.04 -6.33 4.22
N ALA A 249 7.80 -6.13 3.14
CA ALA A 249 8.82 -5.09 3.06
C ALA A 249 8.21 -3.69 3.16
N LEU A 250 7.07 -3.42 2.51
CA LEU A 250 6.33 -2.16 2.66
C LEU A 250 5.86 -1.96 4.11
N VAL A 251 5.28 -2.99 4.73
CA VAL A 251 4.84 -2.94 6.13
C VAL A 251 6.01 -2.67 7.06
N ALA A 252 7.13 -3.39 6.92
CA ALA A 252 8.32 -3.22 7.74
C ALA A 252 8.94 -1.83 7.61
N ALA A 253 8.99 -1.29 6.39
CA ALA A 253 9.52 0.04 6.14
C ALA A 253 8.63 1.14 6.74
N CYS A 254 7.30 1.10 6.50
CA CYS A 254 6.37 2.11 7.03
C CYS A 254 6.20 2.04 8.54
N ASN A 255 6.38 0.87 9.16
CA ASN A 255 6.25 0.66 10.60
C ASN A 255 7.60 0.74 11.33
N SER A 256 8.71 1.02 10.64
CA SER A 256 10.02 1.19 11.29
C SER A 256 10.00 2.37 12.28
N PRO A 257 10.82 2.34 13.35
CA PRO A 257 10.92 3.46 14.29
C PRO A 257 11.26 4.78 13.58
N LEU A 258 10.71 5.89 14.10
CA LEU A 258 11.06 7.23 13.66
C LEU A 258 12.18 7.78 14.54
N HIS A 259 13.08 8.55 13.94
CA HIS A 259 14.17 9.25 14.61
C HIS A 259 13.92 10.76 14.45
N ALA A 260 13.91 11.46 15.59
CA ALA A 260 13.81 12.92 15.64
C ALA A 260 15.15 13.57 15.28
#